data_6fed9881012e86ee252bc5ca48bd2b0c
#
_entry.id   6fed9881012e86ee252bc5ca48bd2b0c
#
_cell.length_a   1.000
_cell.length_b   1.000
_cell.length_c   1.000
_cell.angle_alpha   90.00
_cell.angle_beta   90.00
_cell.angle_gamma   90.00
#
_symmetry.space_group_name_H-M   'P 1'
#
loop_
_entity.id
_entity.type
_entity.pdbx_description
1 polymer ?
#
loop_
_entity_poly.entity_id
_entity_poly.type
_entity_poly.pdbx_seq_one_letter_code
_entity_poly.pdbx_strand_id
1 'polypeptide(L)'
;MIKINFKYLFFFLILLTSEVFACNIKFRNFGSSPDAVKLNPPPFMLNDPLGGLNILTPISALCPQNKELFGTMVSLFYINNELVEIRLERYNQNDRALMDLAIARYGDFKRSLAFDRKNWQGFNKWENSNEVINYLATPIQGGNTEKLSITSKQHVNKISEYFSKKEQWKK
;
A
#
# COMPACT_ATOMS: atom_id res chain seq x y z
N MET A 1 35.42 -41.37 -12.48
CA MET A 1 35.45 -39.93 -12.76
C MET A 1 34.08 -39.51 -13.33
N ILE A 2 33.28 -38.81 -12.54
CA ILE A 2 31.95 -38.35 -12.97
C ILE A 2 32.13 -37.01 -13.69
N LYS A 3 31.91 -36.99 -15.00
CA LYS A 3 31.92 -35.76 -15.81
C LYS A 3 30.63 -35.00 -15.51
N ILE A 4 30.69 -34.05 -14.58
CA ILE A 4 29.61 -33.12 -14.33
C ILE A 4 29.50 -32.18 -15.54
N ASN A 5 28.39 -32.26 -16.24
CA ASN A 5 28.14 -31.49 -17.45
C ASN A 5 27.87 -30.01 -17.05
N PHE A 6 28.84 -29.14 -17.32
CA PHE A 6 28.84 -27.71 -16.90
C PHE A 6 27.62 -26.92 -17.37
N LYS A 7 26.89 -27.39 -18.38
CA LYS A 7 25.63 -26.80 -18.86
C LYS A 7 24.49 -26.90 -17.83
N TYR A 8 24.46 -27.96 -17.02
CA TYR A 8 23.39 -28.11 -15.98
C TYR A 8 23.70 -27.33 -14.73
N LEU A 9 24.95 -27.04 -14.43
CA LEU A 9 25.38 -26.22 -13.31
C LEU A 9 24.94 -24.75 -13.50
N PHE A 10 24.98 -24.24 -14.73
CA PHE A 10 24.58 -22.87 -15.06
C PHE A 10 23.04 -22.67 -14.97
N PHE A 11 22.29 -23.71 -15.30
CA PHE A 11 20.82 -23.68 -15.23
C PHE A 11 20.30 -23.71 -13.79
N PHE A 12 21.05 -24.34 -12.88
CA PHE A 12 20.69 -24.41 -11.46
C PHE A 12 21.02 -23.10 -10.71
N LEU A 13 22.00 -22.32 -11.19
CA LEU A 13 22.36 -21.03 -10.60
C LEU A 13 21.34 -19.92 -10.89
N ILE A 14 20.54 -20.05 -11.96
CA ILE A 14 19.51 -19.06 -12.33
C ILE A 14 18.23 -19.21 -11.48
N LEU A 15 18.03 -20.37 -10.84
CA LEU A 15 16.88 -20.62 -9.97
C LEU A 15 17.05 -20.10 -8.54
N LEU A 16 18.24 -19.58 -8.20
CA LEU A 16 18.48 -18.86 -6.94
C LEU A 16 18.25 -17.35 -7.07
N THR A 17 17.33 -16.93 -7.93
CA THR A 17 16.80 -15.57 -7.84
C THR A 17 16.12 -15.48 -6.49
N SER A 18 16.82 -14.83 -5.55
CA SER A 18 16.25 -14.38 -4.31
C SER A 18 14.85 -13.82 -4.58
N GLU A 19 13.82 -14.52 -4.09
CA GLU A 19 12.54 -13.87 -3.91
C GLU A 19 12.84 -12.66 -3.01
N VAL A 20 12.98 -11.51 -3.64
CA VAL A 20 12.88 -10.24 -2.94
C VAL A 20 11.48 -10.32 -2.34
N PHE A 21 11.40 -10.60 -1.05
CA PHE A 21 10.16 -10.63 -0.30
C PHE A 21 9.56 -9.22 -0.38
N ALA A 22 8.93 -8.94 -1.50
CA ALA A 22 8.18 -7.69 -1.66
C ALA A 22 7.13 -7.68 -0.57
N CYS A 23 7.15 -6.64 0.26
CA CYS A 23 6.13 -6.42 1.27
C CYS A 23 4.75 -6.64 0.66
N ASN A 24 4.03 -7.64 1.14
CA ASN A 24 2.67 -7.85 0.69
C ASN A 24 1.78 -6.78 1.30
N ILE A 25 1.62 -5.64 0.60
CA ILE A 25 0.76 -4.53 1.04
C ILE A 25 -0.72 -4.90 1.20
N LYS A 26 -1.13 -6.06 0.71
CA LYS A 26 -2.38 -6.70 1.11
C LYS A 26 -2.18 -7.46 2.41
N PHE A 27 -1.89 -6.72 3.47
CA PHE A 27 -1.70 -7.30 4.81
C PHE A 27 -2.90 -8.12 5.26
N ARG A 28 -4.07 -7.86 4.65
CA ARG A 28 -5.34 -8.50 4.96
C ARG A 28 -6.28 -8.55 3.77
N ASN A 29 -7.18 -9.50 3.82
CA ASN A 29 -8.29 -9.57 2.87
C ASN A 29 -9.33 -8.50 3.19
N PHE A 30 -9.85 -7.82 2.18
CA PHE A 30 -11.02 -6.96 2.33
C PHE A 30 -12.20 -7.74 2.91
N GLY A 31 -13.00 -7.08 3.75
CA GLY A 31 -14.07 -7.71 4.51
C GLY A 31 -13.63 -8.39 5.81
N SER A 32 -12.32 -8.57 6.07
CA SER A 32 -11.86 -9.14 7.35
C SER A 32 -12.11 -8.20 8.53
N SER A 33 -12.32 -8.79 9.73
CA SER A 33 -12.52 -8.02 10.96
C SER A 33 -11.21 -7.44 11.52
N PRO A 34 -11.27 -6.35 12.32
CA PRO A 34 -10.10 -5.77 12.97
C PRO A 34 -9.44 -6.69 14.02
N ASP A 35 -10.19 -7.62 14.64
CA ASP A 35 -9.70 -8.50 15.72
C ASP A 35 -8.54 -9.40 15.33
N ALA A 36 -8.41 -9.64 14.04
CA ALA A 36 -7.30 -10.41 13.50
C ALA A 36 -5.96 -9.62 13.47
N VAL A 37 -5.90 -8.31 13.87
CA VAL A 37 -4.67 -7.48 13.83
C VAL A 37 -3.94 -7.56 15.17
N LYS A 38 -3.11 -8.59 15.33
CA LYS A 38 -2.14 -8.62 16.43
C LYS A 38 -0.82 -8.01 15.95
N LEU A 39 -0.54 -6.77 16.32
CA LEU A 39 0.70 -6.07 15.98
C LEU A 39 1.51 -5.77 17.25
N ASN A 40 2.82 -5.82 17.11
CA ASN A 40 3.75 -5.40 18.15
C ASN A 40 4.74 -4.38 17.54
N PRO A 41 4.77 -3.12 17.99
CA PRO A 41 3.96 -2.53 19.06
C PRO A 41 2.46 -2.47 18.73
N PRO A 42 1.60 -2.31 19.76
CA PRO A 42 0.15 -2.14 19.54
C PRO A 42 -0.13 -0.96 18.61
N PRO A 43 -1.05 -1.11 17.65
CA PRO A 43 -1.40 -0.04 16.71
C PRO A 43 -2.19 1.07 17.41
N PHE A 44 -2.15 2.26 16.84
CA PHE A 44 -3.03 3.34 17.24
C PHE A 44 -4.39 3.17 16.56
N MET A 45 -5.49 3.26 17.32
CA MET A 45 -6.84 3.06 16.85
C MET A 45 -7.68 4.32 16.99
N LEU A 46 -8.37 4.69 15.92
CA LEU A 46 -9.30 5.83 15.85
C LEU A 46 -10.66 5.33 15.39
N ASN A 47 -11.63 5.35 16.25
CA ASN A 47 -13.03 5.01 15.96
C ASN A 47 -13.91 6.25 15.94
N ASP A 48 -14.99 6.19 15.17
CA ASP A 48 -16.03 7.19 15.17
C ASP A 48 -17.41 6.55 15.38
N PRO A 49 -18.41 7.37 15.81
CA PRO A 49 -19.74 6.87 16.15
C PRO A 49 -20.54 6.33 14.95
N LEU A 50 -20.05 6.52 13.71
CA LEU A 50 -20.69 6.03 12.49
C LEU A 50 -20.20 4.63 12.09
N GLY A 51 -19.40 3.98 12.95
CA GLY A 51 -18.85 2.65 12.73
C GLY A 51 -17.56 2.63 11.91
N GLY A 52 -16.91 3.79 11.71
CA GLY A 52 -15.59 3.89 11.13
C GLY A 52 -14.50 3.59 12.15
N LEU A 53 -13.51 2.76 11.77
CA LEU A 53 -12.33 2.47 12.57
C LEU A 53 -11.08 2.56 11.67
N ASN A 54 -10.12 3.40 12.05
CA ASN A 54 -8.78 3.41 11.48
C ASN A 54 -7.79 2.75 12.43
N ILE A 55 -7.05 1.78 11.94
CA ILE A 55 -5.92 1.17 12.64
C ILE A 55 -4.64 1.69 11.98
N LEU A 56 -3.85 2.46 12.73
CA LEU A 56 -2.61 3.08 12.26
C LEU A 56 -1.40 2.36 12.83
N THR A 57 -0.45 2.01 11.96
CA THR A 57 0.79 1.35 12.36
C THR A 57 1.93 1.72 11.41
N PRO A 58 3.19 1.79 11.87
CA PRO A 58 4.32 1.94 10.98
C PRO A 58 4.49 0.70 10.10
N ILE A 59 4.92 0.89 8.85
CA ILE A 59 5.15 -0.22 7.90
C ILE A 59 6.18 -1.23 8.44
N SER A 60 7.14 -0.79 9.24
CA SER A 60 8.16 -1.64 9.85
C SER A 60 7.59 -2.73 10.77
N ALA A 61 6.40 -2.50 11.35
CA ALA A 61 5.70 -3.52 12.15
C ALA A 61 5.04 -4.61 11.30
N LEU A 62 4.80 -4.35 10.02
CA LEU A 62 4.15 -5.25 9.06
C LEU A 62 5.15 -5.90 8.10
N CYS A 63 6.19 -5.15 7.72
CA CYS A 63 7.20 -5.53 6.74
C CYS A 63 8.60 -5.14 7.20
N PRO A 64 9.13 -5.74 8.29
CA PRO A 64 10.41 -5.35 8.89
C PRO A 64 11.62 -5.56 7.96
N GLN A 65 11.51 -6.40 6.94
CA GLN A 65 12.57 -6.67 5.97
C GLN A 65 12.65 -5.63 4.84
N ASN A 66 11.59 -4.85 4.61
CA ASN A 66 11.55 -3.86 3.53
C ASN A 66 11.95 -2.47 4.03
N LYS A 67 13.26 -2.28 4.23
CA LYS A 67 13.84 -1.05 4.80
C LYS A 67 13.57 0.20 3.96
N GLU A 68 13.42 0.06 2.65
CA GLU A 68 13.10 1.13 1.71
C GLU A 68 11.72 1.76 1.97
N LEU A 69 10.82 1.02 2.60
CA LEU A 69 9.51 1.52 2.98
C LEU A 69 9.47 2.15 4.39
N PHE A 70 10.55 2.11 5.15
CA PHE A 70 10.57 2.68 6.50
C PHE A 70 10.23 4.17 6.46
N GLY A 71 9.53 4.65 7.49
CA GLY A 71 8.93 5.99 7.51
C GLY A 71 7.53 6.07 6.86
N THR A 72 7.02 4.95 6.34
CA THR A 72 5.64 4.85 5.86
C THR A 72 4.70 4.49 7.01
N MET A 73 3.60 5.22 7.13
CA MET A 73 2.46 4.85 7.97
C MET A 73 1.45 4.07 7.16
N VAL A 74 0.92 3.01 7.76
CA VAL A 74 -0.17 2.20 7.20
C VAL A 74 -1.43 2.49 7.99
N SER A 75 -2.52 2.77 7.27
CA SER A 75 -3.87 2.90 7.80
C SER A 75 -4.73 1.78 7.23
N LEU A 76 -5.31 0.98 8.10
CA LEU A 76 -6.33 -0.02 7.76
C LEU A 76 -7.68 0.59 8.14
N PHE A 77 -8.51 0.88 7.13
CA PHE A 77 -9.80 1.51 7.36
C PHE A 77 -10.92 0.49 7.28
N TYR A 78 -11.66 0.40 8.38
CA TYR A 78 -12.80 -0.47 8.56
C TYR A 78 -14.09 0.33 8.64
N ILE A 79 -15.17 -0.22 8.09
CA ILE A 79 -16.55 0.27 8.27
C ILE A 79 -17.40 -0.91 8.75
N ASN A 80 -18.02 -0.75 9.92
CA ASN A 80 -18.81 -1.81 10.56
C ASN A 80 -18.03 -3.13 10.69
N ASN A 81 -16.79 -3.04 11.18
CA ASN A 81 -15.85 -4.16 11.36
C ASN A 81 -15.38 -4.88 10.09
N GLU A 82 -15.59 -4.32 8.91
CA GLU A 82 -15.07 -4.87 7.66
C GLU A 82 -13.99 -3.96 7.07
N LEU A 83 -12.82 -4.53 6.75
CA LEU A 83 -11.75 -3.81 6.07
C LEU A 83 -12.20 -3.39 4.67
N VAL A 84 -12.16 -2.09 4.38
CA VAL A 84 -12.62 -1.54 3.10
C VAL A 84 -11.53 -0.80 2.33
N GLU A 85 -10.50 -0.28 3.03
CA GLU A 85 -9.38 0.43 2.41
C GLU A 85 -8.08 0.16 3.18
N ILE A 86 -6.99 0.02 2.44
CA ILE A 86 -5.61 0.02 2.95
C ILE A 86 -4.92 1.25 2.37
N ARG A 87 -4.32 2.09 3.23
CA ARG A 87 -3.65 3.31 2.84
C ARG A 87 -2.23 3.34 3.39
N LEU A 88 -1.27 3.71 2.55
CA LEU A 88 0.12 3.93 2.89
C LEU A 88 0.43 5.42 2.67
N GLU A 89 1.05 6.06 3.65
CA GLU A 89 1.40 7.48 3.58
C GLU A 89 2.84 7.69 4.05
N ARG A 90 3.60 8.51 3.29
CA ARG A 90 4.96 8.93 3.61
C ARG A 90 5.03 10.45 3.58
N TYR A 91 5.69 11.03 4.57
CA TYR A 91 5.85 12.48 4.71
C TYR A 91 7.33 12.86 4.69
N ASN A 92 7.65 14.01 4.10
CA ASN A 92 8.99 14.60 4.07
C ASN A 92 10.08 13.68 3.47
N GLN A 93 9.72 12.80 2.54
CA GLN A 93 10.66 11.90 1.88
C GLN A 93 11.04 12.42 0.49
N ASN A 94 12.34 12.41 0.20
CA ASN A 94 12.88 12.76 -1.12
C ASN A 94 12.95 11.53 -2.05
N ASP A 95 12.72 10.33 -1.54
CA ASP A 95 12.59 9.11 -2.32
C ASP A 95 11.16 8.94 -2.85
N ARG A 96 10.96 7.95 -3.72
CA ARG A 96 9.66 7.61 -4.31
C ARG A 96 9.29 6.15 -4.05
N ALA A 97 9.51 5.71 -2.82
CA ALA A 97 9.35 4.30 -2.45
C ALA A 97 7.91 3.78 -2.64
N LEU A 98 6.89 4.62 -2.38
CA LEU A 98 5.50 4.20 -2.66
C LEU A 98 5.17 4.23 -4.15
N MET A 99 5.76 5.14 -4.94
CA MET A 99 5.65 5.11 -6.39
C MET A 99 6.28 3.83 -6.95
N ASP A 100 7.49 3.49 -6.49
CA ASP A 100 8.23 2.32 -6.94
C ASP A 100 7.48 1.03 -6.59
N LEU A 101 6.95 0.94 -5.38
CA LEU A 101 6.09 -0.15 -4.95
C LEU A 101 4.83 -0.28 -5.81
N ALA A 102 4.16 0.84 -6.12
CA ALA A 102 2.95 0.85 -6.93
C ALA A 102 3.24 0.42 -8.37
N ILE A 103 4.31 0.94 -8.98
CA ILE A 103 4.72 0.57 -10.35
C ILE A 103 5.11 -0.92 -10.41
N ALA A 104 5.90 -1.40 -9.47
CA ALA A 104 6.32 -2.81 -9.43
C ALA A 104 5.13 -3.77 -9.34
N ARG A 105 4.02 -3.34 -8.71
CA ARG A 105 2.88 -4.19 -8.43
C ARG A 105 1.73 -4.06 -9.43
N TYR A 106 1.49 -2.85 -9.93
CA TYR A 106 0.32 -2.53 -10.76
C TYR A 106 0.68 -2.08 -12.17
N GLY A 107 1.97 -2.03 -12.48
CA GLY A 107 2.47 -1.58 -13.78
C GLY A 107 2.76 -0.09 -13.82
N ASP A 108 3.40 0.31 -14.92
CA ASP A 108 3.88 1.68 -15.09
C ASP A 108 2.74 2.69 -15.24
N PHE A 109 3.06 3.96 -15.01
CA PHE A 109 2.13 5.05 -15.27
C PHE A 109 1.91 5.19 -16.78
N LYS A 110 0.67 5.44 -17.20
CA LYS A 110 0.37 5.82 -18.59
C LYS A 110 0.86 7.24 -18.86
N ARG A 111 2.17 7.42 -19.15
CA ARG A 111 2.78 8.75 -19.28
C ARG A 111 3.81 8.86 -20.39
N SER A 112 4.07 10.12 -20.81
CA SER A 112 5.04 10.49 -21.82
C SER A 112 6.49 10.24 -21.37
N LEU A 113 7.41 10.15 -22.35
CA LEU A 113 8.85 9.94 -22.19
C LEU A 113 9.58 11.03 -21.36
N ALA A 114 8.92 12.13 -21.03
CA ALA A 114 9.46 13.23 -20.20
C ALA A 114 9.17 13.05 -18.69
N PHE A 115 8.89 11.84 -18.26
CA PHE A 115 8.55 11.57 -16.86
C PHE A 115 9.79 11.61 -15.97
N ASP A 116 9.88 12.66 -15.13
CA ASP A 116 10.87 12.76 -14.06
C ASP A 116 10.27 12.16 -12.77
N ARG A 117 10.66 10.93 -12.44
CA ARG A 117 10.16 10.22 -11.25
C ARG A 117 10.42 10.97 -9.95
N LYS A 118 11.60 11.60 -9.83
CA LYS A 118 12.02 12.25 -8.58
C LYS A 118 11.17 13.48 -8.26
N ASN A 119 10.85 14.27 -9.29
CA ASN A 119 10.11 15.53 -9.13
C ASN A 119 8.63 15.39 -9.52
N TRP A 120 8.18 14.17 -9.91
CA TRP A 120 6.81 13.97 -10.33
C TRP A 120 5.83 14.28 -9.20
N GLN A 121 4.80 15.04 -9.54
CA GLN A 121 3.68 15.40 -8.68
C GLN A 121 2.38 15.12 -9.44
N GLY A 122 1.35 14.73 -8.71
CA GLY A 122 0.05 14.48 -9.30
C GLY A 122 -0.59 13.17 -8.84
N PHE A 123 -1.55 12.73 -9.60
CA PHE A 123 -2.38 11.57 -9.30
C PHE A 123 -2.25 10.52 -10.41
N ASN A 124 -2.21 9.25 -10.02
CA ASN A 124 -2.34 8.11 -10.92
C ASN A 124 -3.29 7.07 -10.35
N LYS A 125 -4.02 6.39 -11.21
CA LYS A 125 -5.02 5.37 -10.86
C LYS A 125 -4.76 4.10 -11.64
N TRP A 126 -4.80 2.97 -10.92
CA TRP A 126 -4.94 1.64 -11.50
C TRP A 126 -6.25 1.03 -11.04
N GLU A 127 -6.75 0.09 -11.79
CA GLU A 127 -8.01 -0.57 -11.51
C GLU A 127 -7.99 -2.00 -12.05
N ASN A 128 -8.42 -2.94 -11.22
CA ASN A 128 -8.65 -4.33 -11.60
C ASN A 128 -10.10 -4.74 -11.26
N SER A 129 -10.44 -6.02 -11.38
CA SER A 129 -11.79 -6.53 -11.09
C SER A 129 -12.26 -6.28 -9.66
N ASN A 130 -11.36 -6.24 -8.68
CA ASN A 130 -11.69 -6.25 -7.26
C ASN A 130 -11.30 -4.97 -6.52
N GLU A 131 -10.41 -4.15 -7.10
CA GLU A 131 -9.76 -3.04 -6.40
C GLU A 131 -9.62 -1.81 -7.27
N VAL A 132 -9.65 -0.65 -6.61
CA VAL A 132 -9.20 0.63 -7.14
C VAL A 132 -7.94 1.02 -6.36
N ILE A 133 -6.88 1.31 -7.08
CA ILE A 133 -5.60 1.71 -6.52
C ILE A 133 -5.33 3.16 -6.95
N ASN A 134 -5.10 4.03 -5.98
CA ASN A 134 -4.80 5.44 -6.22
C ASN A 134 -3.44 5.77 -5.63
N TYR A 135 -2.61 6.43 -6.42
CA TYR A 135 -1.35 7.02 -5.98
C TYR A 135 -1.40 8.53 -6.15
N LEU A 136 -1.01 9.25 -5.11
CA LEU A 136 -0.96 10.70 -5.09
C LEU A 136 0.41 11.14 -4.55
N ALA A 137 1.07 12.05 -5.26
CA ALA A 137 2.23 12.78 -4.77
C ALA A 137 1.94 14.27 -4.75
N THR A 138 2.12 14.91 -3.59
CA THR A 138 1.91 16.35 -3.41
C THR A 138 3.14 17.01 -2.81
N PRO A 139 3.51 18.23 -3.29
CA PRO A 139 4.60 18.99 -2.71
C PRO A 139 4.20 19.51 -1.32
N ILE A 140 5.17 19.51 -0.42
CA ILE A 140 5.08 20.18 0.88
C ILE A 140 6.36 20.99 1.12
N GLN A 141 6.34 21.88 2.10
CA GLN A 141 7.56 22.58 2.48
C GLN A 141 8.64 21.59 2.93
N GLY A 142 9.77 21.61 2.23
CA GLY A 142 10.91 20.71 2.52
C GLY A 142 10.85 19.31 1.93
N GLY A 143 9.88 19.00 1.03
CA GLY A 143 9.81 17.70 0.39
C GLY A 143 8.50 17.41 -0.34
N ASN A 144 8.11 16.16 -0.29
CA ASN A 144 6.86 15.65 -0.88
C ASN A 144 6.16 14.71 0.09
N THR A 145 4.85 14.60 -0.06
CA THR A 145 4.10 13.48 0.51
C THR A 145 3.75 12.49 -0.58
N GLU A 146 3.80 11.22 -0.24
CA GLU A 146 3.28 10.13 -1.09
C GLU A 146 2.13 9.44 -0.36
N LYS A 147 1.08 9.14 -1.10
CA LYS A 147 -0.07 8.37 -0.63
C LYS A 147 -0.43 7.31 -1.66
N LEU A 148 -0.47 6.07 -1.21
CA LEU A 148 -0.97 4.93 -1.99
C LEU A 148 -2.17 4.35 -1.26
N SER A 149 -3.35 4.35 -1.88
CA SER A 149 -4.55 3.75 -1.33
C SER A 149 -5.06 2.62 -2.21
N ILE A 150 -5.50 1.54 -1.58
CA ILE A 150 -6.09 0.36 -2.20
C ILE A 150 -7.47 0.20 -1.60
N THR A 151 -8.50 0.34 -2.43
CA THR A 151 -9.91 0.34 -2.02
C THR A 151 -10.63 -0.84 -2.64
N SER A 152 -11.40 -1.54 -1.84
CA SER A 152 -12.22 -2.67 -2.30
C SER A 152 -13.42 -2.20 -3.12
N LYS A 153 -13.56 -2.70 -4.35
CA LYS A 153 -14.75 -2.45 -5.19
C LYS A 153 -16.04 -3.06 -4.63
N GLN A 154 -15.93 -4.17 -3.93
CA GLN A 154 -17.09 -4.81 -3.28
C GLN A 154 -17.70 -3.94 -2.18
N HIS A 155 -16.93 -3.02 -1.62
CA HIS A 155 -17.35 -2.15 -0.51
C HIS A 155 -17.62 -0.69 -0.92
N VAL A 156 -17.62 -0.37 -2.22
CA VAL A 156 -17.78 1.01 -2.73
C VAL A 156 -19.07 1.65 -2.21
N ASN A 157 -20.19 0.93 -2.24
CA ASN A 157 -21.48 1.46 -1.75
C ASN A 157 -21.42 1.74 -0.24
N LYS A 158 -20.83 0.83 0.54
CA LYS A 158 -20.63 0.99 2.00
C LYS A 158 -19.76 2.21 2.31
N ILE A 159 -18.69 2.41 1.55
CA ILE A 159 -17.79 3.56 1.66
C ILE A 159 -18.54 4.85 1.35
N SER A 160 -19.28 4.90 0.24
CA SER A 160 -20.07 6.06 -0.17
C SER A 160 -21.12 6.44 0.87
N GLU A 161 -21.86 5.46 1.38
CA GLU A 161 -22.87 5.67 2.42
C GLU A 161 -22.26 6.20 3.72
N TYR A 162 -21.13 5.62 4.16
CA TYR A 162 -20.42 6.07 5.35
C TYR A 162 -19.98 7.54 5.23
N PHE A 163 -19.34 7.93 4.13
CA PHE A 163 -18.90 9.31 3.94
C PHE A 163 -20.06 10.28 3.80
N SER A 164 -21.17 9.90 3.16
CA SER A 164 -22.39 10.71 3.08
C SER A 164 -22.97 10.98 4.47
N LYS A 165 -23.05 9.98 5.34
CA LYS A 165 -23.48 10.14 6.73
C LYS A 165 -22.52 11.03 7.52
N LYS A 166 -21.21 10.88 7.28
CA LYS A 166 -20.18 11.68 7.98
C LYS A 166 -20.24 13.16 7.63
N GLU A 167 -20.55 13.49 6.38
CA GLU A 167 -20.78 14.88 5.95
C GLU A 167 -22.02 15.50 6.60
N GLN A 168 -23.10 14.73 6.72
CA GLN A 168 -24.33 15.17 7.40
C GLN A 168 -24.13 15.40 8.90
N TRP A 169 -23.29 14.57 9.53
CA TRP A 169 -23.02 14.66 10.97
C TRP A 169 -22.16 15.86 11.37
N LYS A 170 -21.42 16.47 10.43
CA LYS A 170 -20.61 17.68 10.66
C LYS A 170 -21.39 18.99 10.58
N LYS A 171 -22.65 18.94 10.14
CA LYS A 171 -23.56 20.10 10.08
C LYS A 171 -24.38 20.22 11.36
#